data_8a4dd09344e11764d96c65745af6bd9d
#
_entry.id   8a4dd09344e11764d96c65745af6bd9d
#
_cell.length_a   1.000
_cell.length_b   1.000
_cell.length_c   1.000
_cell.angle_alpha   90.00
_cell.angle_beta   90.00
_cell.angle_gamma   90.00
#
_symmetry.space_group_name_H-M   'P 1'
#
loop_
_entity.id
_entity.type
_entity.pdbx_description
1 polymer ?
#
loop_
_entity_poly.entity_id
_entity_poly.type
_entity_poly.pdbx_seq_one_letter_code
_entity_poly.pdbx_strand_id
1 'polypeptide(L)'
;MKTYFTIWAWGLALVQAALAGQAGTAVVEQRTQSFTIVLNGSVSDVTPLFGPVREAEWAPDWSPRFIHPAQGVQREGVVFTTSPNHGRDRLWLLTTYDVRNGHVEYVVVTPSFTANEIKIRVVPDGEQHCKATITYRRSALTPEGNEEVGKLDEHWAEEQRIHWETAINEALAKGGIHD
;
A
#
# COMPACT_ATOMS: atom_id res chain seq x y z
N MET A 1 20.69 9.07 91.83
CA MET A 1 19.64 9.32 90.83
C MET A 1 20.31 9.61 89.51
N LYS A 2 20.28 8.66 88.55
CA LYS A 2 20.84 8.80 87.18
C LYS A 2 19.70 8.65 86.18
N THR A 3 19.36 9.72 85.50
CA THR A 3 18.29 9.81 84.53
C THR A 3 18.87 9.45 83.15
N TYR A 4 18.37 8.41 82.53
CA TYR A 4 18.77 8.05 81.12
C TYR A 4 17.79 8.69 80.16
N PHE A 5 18.30 9.53 79.27
CA PHE A 5 17.58 10.09 78.13
C PHE A 5 17.68 9.11 76.93
N THR A 6 16.55 8.58 76.55
CA THR A 6 16.46 7.73 75.37
C THR A 6 16.12 8.59 74.15
N ILE A 7 17.05 8.68 73.17
CA ILE A 7 16.86 9.42 71.93
C ILE A 7 16.21 8.45 70.88
N TRP A 8 14.99 8.77 70.49
CA TRP A 8 14.31 8.09 69.43
C TRP A 8 14.79 8.70 68.08
N ALA A 9 15.54 7.92 67.26
CA ALA A 9 15.91 8.28 65.91
C ALA A 9 14.74 7.92 64.97
N TRP A 10 14.10 8.93 64.37
CA TRP A 10 13.13 8.76 63.31
C TRP A 10 13.88 8.55 61.99
N GLY A 11 13.83 7.31 61.49
CA GLY A 11 14.31 7.00 60.15
C GLY A 11 13.34 7.54 59.09
N LEU A 12 13.77 8.54 58.31
CA LEU A 12 13.08 8.95 57.10
C LEU A 12 13.29 7.87 56.02
N ALA A 13 12.24 7.10 55.77
CA ALA A 13 12.19 6.23 54.60
C ALA A 13 11.91 7.10 53.35
N LEU A 14 12.92 7.35 52.55
CA LEU A 14 12.79 7.91 51.19
C LEU A 14 12.11 6.88 50.29
N VAL A 15 10.82 7.05 50.04
CA VAL A 15 10.11 6.36 48.99
C VAL A 15 10.53 6.99 47.64
N GLN A 16 11.48 6.37 46.96
CA GLN A 16 11.74 6.68 45.57
C GLN A 16 10.59 6.13 44.73
N ALA A 17 9.66 6.98 44.36
CA ALA A 17 8.70 6.67 43.30
C ALA A 17 9.47 6.53 41.99
N ALA A 18 9.68 5.30 41.53
CA ALA A 18 10.12 5.00 40.21
C ALA A 18 9.04 5.50 39.21
N LEU A 19 9.26 6.64 38.60
CA LEU A 19 8.56 7.05 37.39
C LEU A 19 8.91 6.03 36.31
N ALA A 20 8.14 4.93 36.25
CA ALA A 20 8.09 4.10 35.07
C ALA A 20 7.58 4.99 33.94
N GLY A 21 8.49 5.49 33.13
CA GLY A 21 8.15 6.18 31.89
C GLY A 21 7.24 5.27 31.10
N GLN A 22 5.97 5.64 30.96
CA GLN A 22 5.11 5.06 29.95
C GLN A 22 5.80 5.33 28.61
N ALA A 23 6.41 4.30 28.02
CA ALA A 23 6.78 4.33 26.63
C ALA A 23 5.46 4.53 25.87
N GLY A 24 5.15 5.77 25.50
CA GLY A 24 4.00 6.10 24.70
C GLY A 24 4.06 5.19 23.47
N THR A 25 3.03 4.40 23.25
CA THR A 25 2.91 3.62 22.01
C THR A 25 3.02 4.61 20.87
N ALA A 26 4.10 4.51 20.10
CA ALA A 26 4.33 5.41 18.97
C ALA A 26 3.13 5.29 18.03
N VAL A 27 2.49 6.42 17.74
CA VAL A 27 1.29 6.48 16.90
C VAL A 27 1.68 6.11 15.47
N VAL A 28 0.97 5.14 14.89
CA VAL A 28 1.06 4.79 13.48
C VAL A 28 -0.05 5.48 12.70
N GLU A 29 0.29 5.96 11.51
CA GLU A 29 -0.62 6.70 10.65
C GLU A 29 -1.26 5.81 9.58
N GLN A 30 -2.42 6.24 9.10
CA GLN A 30 -3.08 5.70 7.93
C GLN A 30 -3.59 6.85 7.07
N ARG A 31 -3.43 6.75 5.75
CA ARG A 31 -3.99 7.68 4.77
C ARG A 31 -4.67 6.94 3.63
N THR A 32 -5.65 7.61 3.03
CA THR A 32 -6.34 7.15 1.83
C THR A 32 -6.28 8.24 0.79
N GLN A 33 -5.90 7.87 -0.44
CA GLN A 33 -5.95 8.73 -1.61
C GLN A 33 -6.54 7.98 -2.80
N SER A 34 -7.20 8.73 -3.69
CA SER A 34 -7.82 8.18 -4.90
C SER A 34 -7.58 9.10 -6.07
N PHE A 35 -7.43 8.51 -7.24
CA PHE A 35 -7.44 9.25 -8.50
C PHE A 35 -8.23 8.47 -9.56
N THR A 36 -8.74 9.19 -10.57
CA THR A 36 -9.49 8.58 -11.67
C THR A 36 -8.82 8.95 -12.99
N ILE A 37 -8.67 7.95 -13.86
CA ILE A 37 -8.07 8.05 -15.20
C ILE A 37 -9.08 7.66 -16.25
N VAL A 38 -8.95 8.23 -17.45
CA VAL A 38 -9.76 7.91 -18.64
C VAL A 38 -8.92 7.07 -19.60
N LEU A 39 -9.43 5.90 -19.99
CA LEU A 39 -8.70 4.92 -20.77
C LEU A 39 -9.44 4.59 -22.05
N ASN A 40 -8.67 4.47 -23.15
CA ASN A 40 -9.15 4.24 -24.52
C ASN A 40 -9.32 2.74 -24.78
N GLY A 41 -10.32 2.14 -24.17
CA GLY A 41 -10.63 0.73 -24.30
C GLY A 41 -11.88 0.34 -23.51
N SER A 42 -12.40 -0.85 -23.81
CA SER A 42 -13.51 -1.41 -23.05
C SER A 42 -13.06 -1.86 -21.65
N VAL A 43 -14.02 -2.08 -20.76
CA VAL A 43 -13.73 -2.63 -19.41
C VAL A 43 -12.97 -3.96 -19.49
N SER A 44 -13.33 -4.81 -20.47
CA SER A 44 -12.68 -6.12 -20.66
C SER A 44 -11.26 -6.04 -21.17
N ASP A 45 -10.91 -5.01 -21.94
CA ASP A 45 -9.56 -4.81 -22.46
C ASP A 45 -8.64 -4.16 -21.43
N VAL A 46 -9.20 -3.22 -20.68
CA VAL A 46 -8.46 -2.39 -19.72
C VAL A 46 -8.23 -3.10 -18.38
N THR A 47 -9.26 -3.76 -17.83
CA THR A 47 -9.13 -4.38 -16.49
C THR A 47 -7.94 -5.35 -16.37
N PRO A 48 -7.63 -6.19 -17.39
CA PRO A 48 -6.46 -7.07 -17.32
C PRO A 48 -5.12 -6.35 -17.19
N LEU A 49 -5.00 -5.10 -17.60
CA LEU A 49 -3.75 -4.31 -17.50
C LEU A 49 -3.38 -3.97 -16.07
N PHE A 50 -4.33 -4.06 -15.15
CA PHE A 50 -4.10 -3.92 -13.71
C PHE A 50 -3.75 -5.25 -13.02
N GLY A 51 -3.57 -6.33 -13.76
CA GLY A 51 -3.16 -7.62 -13.21
C GLY A 51 -1.63 -7.80 -13.21
N PRO A 52 -1.09 -8.65 -12.34
CA PRO A 52 0.36 -8.72 -12.07
C PRO A 52 1.21 -9.15 -13.26
N VAL A 53 0.64 -9.78 -14.29
CA VAL A 53 1.37 -10.18 -15.51
C VAL A 53 1.36 -9.05 -16.53
N ARG A 54 0.17 -8.47 -16.79
CA ARG A 54 0.01 -7.46 -17.84
C ARG A 54 0.42 -6.05 -17.44
N GLU A 55 0.62 -5.79 -16.15
CA GLU A 55 1.16 -4.51 -15.67
C GLU A 55 2.53 -4.20 -16.31
N ALA A 56 3.31 -5.23 -16.66
CA ALA A 56 4.57 -5.08 -17.39
C ALA A 56 4.42 -4.44 -18.79
N GLU A 57 3.22 -4.38 -19.37
CA GLU A 57 2.98 -3.78 -20.68
C GLU A 57 3.05 -2.24 -20.63
N TRP A 58 2.79 -1.65 -19.46
CA TRP A 58 2.76 -0.19 -19.28
C TRP A 58 3.67 0.33 -18.16
N ALA A 59 4.10 -0.52 -17.24
CA ALA A 59 5.01 -0.18 -16.13
C ALA A 59 6.40 -0.82 -16.39
N PRO A 60 7.39 -0.07 -16.92
CA PRO A 60 8.66 -0.64 -17.38
C PRO A 60 9.51 -1.26 -16.26
N ASP A 61 9.35 -0.78 -15.01
CA ASP A 61 10.07 -1.32 -13.85
C ASP A 61 9.29 -2.43 -13.12
N TRP A 62 8.16 -2.86 -13.68
CA TRP A 62 7.35 -3.91 -13.09
C TRP A 62 8.00 -5.28 -13.30
N SER A 63 8.48 -5.89 -12.23
CA SER A 63 9.17 -7.18 -12.26
C SER A 63 8.69 -8.08 -11.11
N PRO A 64 7.52 -8.70 -11.22
CA PRO A 64 6.98 -9.58 -10.20
C PRO A 64 7.70 -10.93 -10.18
N ARG A 65 8.09 -11.39 -9.00
CA ARG A 65 8.54 -12.75 -8.76
C ARG A 65 7.40 -13.54 -8.13
N PHE A 66 6.76 -14.40 -8.91
CA PHE A 66 5.62 -15.19 -8.47
C PHE A 66 6.04 -16.26 -7.44
N ILE A 67 5.26 -16.37 -6.36
CA ILE A 67 5.43 -17.37 -5.29
C ILE A 67 4.38 -18.45 -5.45
N HIS A 68 3.10 -18.07 -5.61
CA HIS A 68 2.00 -19.00 -5.77
C HIS A 68 0.90 -18.42 -6.68
N PRO A 69 0.54 -19.13 -7.77
CA PRO A 69 1.32 -20.20 -8.39
C PRO A 69 2.61 -19.67 -9.03
N ALA A 70 3.65 -20.49 -9.08
CA ALA A 70 4.97 -20.09 -9.58
C ALA A 70 5.00 -19.71 -11.07
N GLN A 71 4.01 -20.15 -11.85
CA GLN A 71 3.93 -19.92 -13.30
C GLN A 71 3.48 -18.52 -13.70
N GLY A 72 3.13 -17.66 -12.77
CA GLY A 72 2.65 -16.31 -13.07
C GLY A 72 1.34 -16.32 -13.85
N VAL A 73 0.23 -16.18 -13.15
CA VAL A 73 -1.12 -16.10 -13.72
C VAL A 73 -1.84 -14.90 -13.16
N GLN A 74 -2.86 -14.41 -13.89
CA GLN A 74 -3.73 -13.34 -13.42
C GLN A 74 -5.04 -13.91 -12.90
N ARG A 75 -5.10 -14.19 -11.60
CA ARG A 75 -6.31 -14.65 -10.92
C ARG A 75 -6.25 -14.31 -9.44
N GLU A 76 -7.41 -14.28 -8.83
CA GLU A 76 -7.53 -14.16 -7.37
C GLU A 76 -6.69 -15.21 -6.63
N GLY A 77 -6.08 -14.80 -5.51
CA GLY A 77 -5.23 -15.64 -4.67
C GLY A 77 -3.76 -15.72 -5.12
N VAL A 78 -3.39 -15.03 -6.20
CA VAL A 78 -1.97 -14.97 -6.62
C VAL A 78 -1.13 -14.22 -5.60
N VAL A 79 0.01 -14.82 -5.23
CA VAL A 79 1.00 -14.24 -4.33
C VAL A 79 2.32 -14.04 -5.07
N PHE A 80 2.89 -12.85 -4.97
CA PHE A 80 4.16 -12.51 -5.60
C PHE A 80 4.92 -11.44 -4.81
N THR A 81 6.17 -11.24 -5.13
CA THR A 81 6.99 -10.15 -4.59
C THR A 81 7.49 -9.24 -5.69
N THR A 82 7.70 -7.99 -5.33
CA THR A 82 8.48 -7.04 -6.13
C THR A 82 9.61 -6.48 -5.28
N SER A 83 10.78 -6.31 -5.91
CA SER A 83 11.98 -5.74 -5.27
C SER A 83 12.35 -4.48 -6.06
N PRO A 84 11.81 -3.30 -5.71
CA PRO A 84 12.17 -2.07 -6.40
C PRO A 84 13.64 -1.76 -6.20
N ASN A 85 14.29 -1.23 -7.24
CA ASN A 85 15.68 -0.77 -7.16
C ASN A 85 15.84 0.20 -5.99
N HIS A 86 16.73 -0.12 -5.05
CA HIS A 86 16.97 0.65 -3.81
C HIS A 86 15.80 0.76 -2.83
N GLY A 87 14.77 -0.10 -2.95
CA GLY A 87 13.60 -0.14 -2.08
C GLY A 87 13.52 -1.41 -1.22
N ARG A 88 12.53 -1.44 -0.33
CA ARG A 88 12.20 -2.62 0.47
C ARG A 88 11.37 -3.61 -0.36
N ASP A 89 11.59 -4.90 -0.16
CA ASP A 89 10.77 -5.94 -0.77
C ASP A 89 9.31 -5.80 -0.36
N ARG A 90 8.42 -6.00 -1.32
CA ARG A 90 6.97 -5.95 -1.13
C ARG A 90 6.38 -7.31 -1.41
N LEU A 91 5.53 -7.77 -0.51
CA LEU A 91 4.71 -8.96 -0.70
C LEU A 91 3.31 -8.52 -1.16
N TRP A 92 2.85 -9.10 -2.26
CA TRP A 92 1.57 -8.81 -2.89
C TRP A 92 0.65 -10.01 -2.82
N LEU A 93 -0.60 -9.76 -2.52
CA LEU A 93 -1.70 -10.71 -2.64
C LEU A 93 -2.80 -10.07 -3.49
N LEU A 94 -3.14 -10.68 -4.62
CA LEU A 94 -4.28 -10.31 -5.44
C LEU A 94 -5.55 -10.89 -4.81
N THR A 95 -6.30 -10.05 -4.12
CA THR A 95 -7.46 -10.45 -3.31
C THR A 95 -8.76 -10.48 -4.09
N THR A 96 -8.83 -9.73 -5.20
CA THR A 96 -9.97 -9.74 -6.13
C THR A 96 -9.46 -9.57 -7.55
N TYR A 97 -9.98 -10.39 -8.46
CA TYR A 97 -9.67 -10.26 -9.89
C TYR A 97 -10.90 -10.61 -10.74
N ASP A 98 -11.79 -9.64 -10.88
CA ASP A 98 -13.03 -9.77 -11.65
C ASP A 98 -13.00 -8.85 -12.89
N VAL A 99 -12.49 -9.39 -13.98
CA VAL A 99 -12.35 -8.68 -15.27
C VAL A 99 -13.70 -8.25 -15.83
N ARG A 100 -14.76 -9.06 -15.64
CA ARG A 100 -16.09 -8.78 -16.21
C ARG A 100 -16.73 -7.55 -15.58
N ASN A 101 -16.53 -7.39 -14.28
CA ASN A 101 -17.11 -6.29 -13.51
C ASN A 101 -16.09 -5.15 -13.27
N GLY A 102 -14.90 -5.22 -13.88
CA GLY A 102 -13.90 -4.17 -13.77
C GLY A 102 -13.36 -4.00 -12.34
N HIS A 103 -13.12 -5.09 -11.61
CA HIS A 103 -12.72 -5.01 -10.20
C HIS A 103 -11.42 -5.77 -9.94
N VAL A 104 -10.41 -5.05 -9.45
CA VAL A 104 -9.12 -5.61 -9.05
C VAL A 104 -8.75 -5.05 -7.68
N GLU A 105 -8.35 -5.93 -6.75
CA GLU A 105 -7.88 -5.50 -5.43
C GLU A 105 -6.61 -6.23 -5.03
N TYR A 106 -5.73 -5.50 -4.35
CA TYR A 106 -4.49 -6.01 -3.79
C TYR A 106 -4.35 -5.66 -2.31
N VAL A 107 -3.73 -6.56 -1.58
CA VAL A 107 -3.05 -6.26 -0.32
C VAL A 107 -1.54 -6.33 -0.56
N VAL A 108 -0.84 -5.28 -0.17
CA VAL A 108 0.62 -5.15 -0.36
C VAL A 108 1.27 -4.87 0.98
N VAL A 109 2.18 -5.74 1.39
CA VAL A 109 2.88 -5.59 2.66
C VAL A 109 4.37 -5.38 2.42
N THR A 110 4.89 -4.29 2.97
CA THR A 110 6.33 -4.08 3.17
C THR A 110 6.62 -4.42 4.63
N PRO A 111 7.25 -5.56 4.94
CA PRO A 111 7.40 -6.04 6.31
C PRO A 111 8.02 -4.99 7.24
N SER A 112 7.47 -4.85 8.44
CA SER A 112 7.92 -3.89 9.46
C SER A 112 7.96 -2.43 8.98
N PHE A 113 7.16 -2.07 7.96
CA PHE A 113 7.15 -0.72 7.40
C PHE A 113 5.73 -0.25 7.07
N THR A 114 5.09 -0.79 6.01
CA THR A 114 3.71 -0.39 5.62
C THR A 114 2.86 -1.58 5.18
N ALA A 115 1.55 -1.44 5.31
CA ALA A 115 0.55 -2.27 4.65
C ALA A 115 -0.35 -1.37 3.79
N ASN A 116 -0.63 -1.79 2.56
CA ASN A 116 -1.46 -1.06 1.63
C ASN A 116 -2.61 -1.94 1.15
N GLU A 117 -3.79 -1.36 1.05
CA GLU A 117 -4.88 -1.88 0.25
C GLU A 117 -4.97 -1.02 -1.02
N ILE A 118 -5.02 -1.66 -2.17
CA ILE A 118 -5.17 -0.99 -3.47
C ILE A 118 -6.44 -1.53 -4.10
N LYS A 119 -7.39 -0.64 -4.41
CA LYS A 119 -8.65 -0.98 -5.07
C LYS A 119 -8.74 -0.27 -6.41
N ILE A 120 -9.09 -1.03 -7.45
CA ILE A 120 -9.24 -0.52 -8.80
C ILE A 120 -10.65 -0.86 -9.28
N ARG A 121 -11.37 0.16 -9.70
CA ARG A 121 -12.71 0.03 -10.28
C ARG A 121 -12.72 0.60 -11.66
N VAL A 122 -12.98 -0.23 -12.66
CA VAL A 122 -13.12 0.14 -14.05
C VAL A 122 -14.59 0.12 -14.42
N VAL A 123 -15.11 1.24 -14.92
CA VAL A 123 -16.51 1.37 -15.34
C VAL A 123 -16.59 1.93 -16.76
N PRO A 124 -17.60 1.57 -17.56
CA PRO A 124 -17.75 2.12 -18.91
C PRO A 124 -17.91 3.66 -18.87
N ASP A 125 -17.33 4.35 -19.87
CA ASP A 125 -17.48 5.77 -20.11
C ASP A 125 -17.74 6.02 -21.62
N GLY A 126 -18.79 5.39 -22.14
CA GLY A 126 -19.10 5.31 -23.56
C GLY A 126 -18.77 3.94 -24.16
N GLU A 127 -18.78 3.85 -25.50
CA GLU A 127 -18.60 2.57 -26.19
C GLU A 127 -17.15 2.07 -26.22
N GLN A 128 -16.19 3.00 -26.33
CA GLN A 128 -14.77 2.70 -26.53
C GLN A 128 -13.86 3.29 -25.45
N HIS A 129 -14.44 3.75 -24.35
CA HIS A 129 -13.72 4.35 -23.23
C HIS A 129 -14.22 3.79 -21.91
N CYS A 130 -13.35 3.80 -20.94
CA CYS A 130 -13.71 3.52 -19.55
C CYS A 130 -13.01 4.48 -18.59
N LYS A 131 -13.54 4.56 -17.38
CA LYS A 131 -12.89 5.25 -16.26
C LYS A 131 -12.41 4.21 -15.27
N ALA A 132 -11.14 4.32 -14.88
CA ALA A 132 -10.60 3.53 -13.78
C ALA A 132 -10.36 4.45 -12.59
N THR A 133 -11.01 4.13 -11.46
CA THR A 133 -10.74 4.77 -10.17
C THR A 133 -9.83 3.88 -9.35
N ILE A 134 -8.69 4.41 -8.97
CA ILE A 134 -7.67 3.73 -8.16
C ILE A 134 -7.67 4.35 -6.78
N THR A 135 -7.85 3.54 -5.75
CA THR A 135 -7.83 3.95 -4.34
C THR A 135 -6.72 3.23 -3.61
N TYR A 136 -5.84 4.00 -2.99
CA TYR A 136 -4.81 3.52 -2.09
C TYR A 136 -5.20 3.83 -0.65
N ARG A 137 -5.18 2.83 0.21
CA ARG A 137 -5.21 3.00 1.67
C ARG A 137 -3.91 2.43 2.24
N ARG A 138 -3.05 3.32 2.73
CA ARG A 138 -1.73 2.97 3.26
C ARG A 138 -1.70 3.17 4.77
N SER A 139 -1.26 2.13 5.48
CA SER A 139 -1.07 2.13 6.93
C SER A 139 0.40 1.94 7.26
N ALA A 140 0.93 2.72 8.18
CA ALA A 140 2.23 2.44 8.78
C ALA A 140 2.11 1.22 9.71
N LEU A 141 3.11 0.35 9.72
CA LEU A 141 3.24 -0.76 10.65
C LEU A 141 4.21 -0.44 11.80
N THR A 142 5.02 0.59 11.61
CA THR A 142 5.96 1.14 12.59
C THR A 142 6.00 2.66 12.44
N PRO A 143 6.52 3.42 13.42
CA PRO A 143 6.70 4.86 13.31
C PRO A 143 7.52 5.31 12.10
N GLU A 144 8.49 4.49 11.66
CA GLU A 144 9.29 4.75 10.46
C GLU A 144 8.44 4.73 9.18
N GLY A 145 7.35 3.96 9.17
CA GLY A 145 6.40 3.93 8.05
C GLY A 145 5.56 5.20 7.91
N ASN A 146 5.48 6.05 8.94
CA ASN A 146 4.67 7.27 8.91
C ASN A 146 5.13 8.25 7.83
N GLU A 147 6.44 8.36 7.59
CA GLU A 147 6.98 9.20 6.51
C GLU A 147 6.46 8.74 5.14
N GLU A 148 6.44 7.42 4.90
CA GLU A 148 5.94 6.86 3.65
C GLU A 148 4.42 7.03 3.52
N VAL A 149 3.67 6.91 4.63
CA VAL A 149 2.23 7.22 4.66
C VAL A 149 2.01 8.70 4.36
N GLY A 150 2.86 9.58 4.90
CA GLY A 150 2.82 11.02 4.68
C GLY A 150 2.90 11.44 3.20
N LYS A 151 3.63 10.67 2.37
CA LYS A 151 3.75 10.91 0.92
C LYS A 151 2.49 10.62 0.13
N LEU A 152 1.51 9.93 0.73
CA LEU A 152 0.23 9.66 0.09
C LEU A 152 -0.69 10.87 0.23
N ASP A 153 -0.46 11.91 -0.57
CA ASP A 153 -1.17 13.18 -0.59
C ASP A 153 -1.82 13.47 -1.95
N GLU A 154 -2.43 14.63 -2.09
CA GLU A 154 -3.09 15.05 -3.33
C GLU A 154 -2.10 15.26 -4.49
N HIS A 155 -0.89 15.72 -4.20
CA HIS A 155 0.15 15.91 -5.20
C HIS A 155 0.61 14.58 -5.77
N TRP A 156 0.88 13.61 -4.89
CA TRP A 156 1.18 12.24 -5.29
C TRP A 156 0.04 11.64 -6.14
N ALA A 157 -1.22 11.82 -5.74
CA ALA A 157 -2.36 11.29 -6.48
C ALA A 157 -2.45 11.86 -7.90
N GLU A 158 -2.18 13.16 -8.07
CA GLU A 158 -2.19 13.81 -9.39
C GLU A 158 -1.01 13.36 -10.27
N GLU A 159 0.18 13.19 -9.69
CA GLU A 159 1.33 12.62 -10.41
C GLU A 159 1.03 11.20 -10.91
N GLN A 160 0.44 10.35 -10.04
CA GLN A 160 0.06 8.99 -10.44
C GLN A 160 -1.03 9.02 -11.51
N ARG A 161 -2.01 9.89 -11.40
CA ARG A 161 -3.08 10.05 -12.38
C ARG A 161 -2.50 10.30 -13.78
N ILE A 162 -1.64 11.30 -13.91
CA ILE A 162 -1.03 11.67 -15.20
C ILE A 162 -0.17 10.52 -15.74
N HIS A 163 0.66 9.94 -14.90
CA HIS A 163 1.58 8.88 -15.29
C HIS A 163 0.83 7.63 -15.76
N TRP A 164 -0.14 7.14 -14.99
CA TRP A 164 -0.87 5.92 -15.33
C TRP A 164 -1.78 6.11 -16.56
N GLU A 165 -2.49 7.25 -16.64
CA GLU A 165 -3.35 7.55 -17.79
C GLU A 165 -2.56 7.55 -19.09
N THR A 166 -1.39 8.18 -19.09
CA THR A 166 -0.51 8.22 -20.26
C THR A 166 0.03 6.84 -20.61
N ALA A 167 0.65 6.16 -19.66
CA ALA A 167 1.34 4.88 -19.91
C ALA A 167 0.37 3.77 -20.36
N ILE A 168 -0.82 3.69 -19.72
CA ILE A 168 -1.82 2.67 -20.06
C ILE A 168 -2.43 2.95 -21.44
N ASN A 169 -2.74 4.21 -21.76
CA ASN A 169 -3.26 4.56 -23.09
C ASN A 169 -2.24 4.30 -24.21
N GLU A 170 -0.95 4.52 -23.95
CA GLU A 170 0.12 4.15 -24.88
C GLU A 170 0.21 2.63 -25.09
N ALA A 171 0.04 1.84 -24.02
CA ALA A 171 0.03 0.38 -24.13
C ALA A 171 -1.19 -0.12 -24.92
N LEU A 172 -2.38 0.44 -24.65
CA LEU A 172 -3.60 0.13 -25.39
C LEU A 172 -3.46 0.43 -26.88
N ALA A 173 -2.86 1.57 -27.24
CA ALA A 173 -2.62 1.94 -28.64
C ALA A 173 -1.66 0.97 -29.36
N LYS A 174 -0.67 0.40 -28.66
CA LYS A 174 0.25 -0.60 -29.21
C LYS A 174 -0.39 -1.97 -29.35
N GLY A 175 -1.24 -2.37 -28.39
CA GLY A 175 -1.95 -3.66 -28.38
C GLY A 175 -3.08 -3.75 -29.40
N GLY A 176 -3.68 -2.63 -29.81
CA GLY A 176 -4.75 -2.57 -30.83
C GLY A 176 -4.30 -2.74 -32.31
N ILE A 177 -3.02 -3.02 -32.56
CA ILE A 177 -2.47 -3.20 -33.90
C ILE A 177 -2.37 -4.70 -34.29
N HIS A 178 -2.81 -5.62 -33.48
CA HIS A 178 -2.85 -7.05 -33.77
C HIS A 178 -4.27 -7.48 -34.15
N ASP A 179 -4.65 -7.21 -35.41
CA ASP A 179 -5.65 -7.95 -36.18
C ASP A 179 -5.00 -9.15 -36.91
#